data_cdff70a53d9ef725d7fe070fe9c68171
#
_entry.id   cdff70a53d9ef725d7fe070fe9c68171
#
_cell.length_a   1.000
_cell.length_b   1.000
_cell.length_c   1.000
_cell.angle_alpha   90.00
_cell.angle_beta   90.00
_cell.angle_gamma   90.00
#
_symmetry.space_group_name_H-M   'P 1'
#
loop_
_entity.id
_entity.type
_entity.pdbx_description
1 polymer ?
#
loop_
_entity_poly.entity_id
_entity_poly.type
_entity_poly.pdbx_seq_one_letter_code
_entity_poly.pdbx_strand_id
1 'polypeptide(L)'
;MVVRQKINCMLWYIACILSCVDTHLFVYPSLSRTLLPTLFAMVMAMIHVISCVRQRKCIKVNIIQMYIVIWLLYVGLYSAITGNVETYLQIWLSSTLLIPVIITSVIRSKQMDARHVVNGILLIAIVHVTFEFLQIVGMMSSVNPYFKVTGADENPNVTAIALTLSLPFVYERVSNKVHRKTRLLLLLVMIFLIFYLRCRTAMIGCLVMFLIIGKHTNAYNKIKSILRKSKCRMLIVSLSVVLSIILLASSYMWKKDSADGRMFIWQRASEMIVSNPLGYGYGLYEKNYNRYQSDYFACHETERQQSKLRTACGSAYNDIIEHTVQGGIIGGVFYVGFMLLLLFVVCHTRQYTLIGVICAMMVMSLSNSIYCSASPWLIAMGAVALATCESQPMVHKYSRYSMFVMVSFLSLFFFSNRILFTGSQMAFKLQVTNNNADISTLKLLQPYIGTSEAYWRYLADGYERTGDYKNAEICYENAMMYTASPLVLYKSAVCKEQCGNVVAATELLRKATFMLPANRSLKYHLMQMYIRNGNETAAQNIAVEMSNNP
;
A
#
# COMPACT_ATOMS: atom_id res chain seq x y z
N MET A 1 -12.09 34.25 -3.81
CA MET A 1 -10.86 33.51 -4.12
C MET A 1 -10.13 33.07 -2.85
N VAL A 2 -9.84 33.96 -1.91
CA VAL A 2 -9.12 33.67 -0.64
C VAL A 2 -9.78 32.58 0.21
N VAL A 3 -11.10 32.60 0.39
CA VAL A 3 -11.81 31.59 1.21
C VAL A 3 -11.65 30.18 0.62
N ARG A 4 -11.81 30.02 -0.70
CA ARG A 4 -11.63 28.70 -1.36
C ARG A 4 -10.18 28.20 -1.26
N GLN A 5 -9.22 29.09 -1.35
CA GLN A 5 -7.81 28.74 -1.17
C GLN A 5 -7.57 28.19 0.23
N LYS A 6 -8.10 28.86 1.27
CA LYS A 6 -8.00 28.38 2.65
C LYS A 6 -8.67 27.02 2.83
N ILE A 7 -9.87 26.82 2.26
CA ILE A 7 -10.58 25.52 2.34
C ILE A 7 -9.76 24.41 1.68
N ASN A 8 -9.27 24.58 0.45
CA ASN A 8 -8.46 23.56 -0.23
C ASN A 8 -7.19 23.22 0.55
N CYS A 9 -6.50 24.22 1.11
CA CYS A 9 -5.33 23.99 1.95
C CYS A 9 -5.68 23.20 3.21
N MET A 10 -6.78 23.53 3.87
CA MET A 10 -7.26 22.83 5.06
C MET A 10 -7.62 21.37 4.74
N LEU A 11 -8.37 21.11 3.66
CA LEU A 11 -8.73 19.76 3.21
C LEU A 11 -7.49 18.91 2.91
N TRP A 12 -6.48 19.50 2.26
CA TRP A 12 -5.22 18.80 1.99
C TRP A 12 -4.48 18.44 3.27
N TYR A 13 -4.36 19.37 4.23
CA TYR A 13 -3.69 19.10 5.50
C TYR A 13 -4.42 18.04 6.32
N ILE A 14 -5.76 18.09 6.35
CA ILE A 14 -6.57 17.06 7.01
C ILE A 14 -6.33 15.69 6.34
N ALA A 15 -6.34 15.62 5.02
CA ALA A 15 -6.03 14.38 4.29
C ALA A 15 -4.65 13.83 4.65
N CYS A 16 -3.64 14.70 4.76
CA CYS A 16 -2.28 14.31 5.16
C CYS A 16 -2.23 13.75 6.59
N ILE A 17 -2.90 14.37 7.56
CA ILE A 17 -2.97 13.86 8.94
C ILE A 17 -3.69 12.52 8.99
N LEU A 18 -4.86 12.42 8.33
CA LEU A 18 -5.68 11.21 8.33
C LEU A 18 -5.01 10.02 7.62
N SER A 19 -4.04 10.26 6.74
CA SER A 19 -3.24 9.18 6.15
C SER A 19 -2.29 8.49 7.14
N CYS A 20 -2.04 9.13 8.29
CA CYS A 20 -1.16 8.61 9.33
C CYS A 20 -1.92 8.08 10.55
N VAL A 21 -3.10 8.63 10.86
CA VAL A 21 -3.80 8.39 12.13
C VAL A 21 -4.98 7.46 11.92
N ASP A 22 -5.07 6.43 12.79
CA ASP A 22 -6.28 5.63 12.88
C ASP A 22 -7.36 6.39 13.69
N THR A 23 -8.51 6.60 13.07
CA THR A 23 -9.64 7.29 13.71
C THR A 23 -10.52 6.35 14.52
N HIS A 24 -10.25 5.05 14.51
CA HIS A 24 -11.08 3.99 15.11
C HIS A 24 -12.54 3.94 14.60
N LEU A 25 -12.84 4.63 13.50
CA LEU A 25 -14.16 4.63 12.87
C LEU A 25 -14.44 3.41 12.00
N PHE A 26 -13.44 2.58 11.75
CA PHE A 26 -13.48 1.41 10.86
C PHE A 26 -13.05 0.14 11.59
N VAL A 27 -13.44 -1.02 11.05
CA VAL A 27 -13.02 -2.32 11.60
C VAL A 27 -11.50 -2.50 11.48
N TYR A 28 -10.93 -2.08 10.34
CA TYR A 28 -9.49 -2.14 10.13
C TYR A 28 -8.87 -0.73 10.15
N PRO A 29 -7.77 -0.51 10.89
CA PRO A 29 -7.05 0.77 10.90
C PRO A 29 -6.61 1.26 9.51
N SER A 30 -6.27 0.33 8.62
CA SER A 30 -5.88 0.63 7.23
C SER A 30 -7.00 1.32 6.45
N LEU A 31 -8.27 0.98 6.69
CA LEU A 31 -9.43 1.63 6.04
C LEU A 31 -9.54 3.11 6.42
N SER A 32 -9.31 3.44 7.69
CA SER A 32 -9.30 4.82 8.18
C SER A 32 -8.28 5.67 7.42
N ARG A 33 -7.03 5.18 7.37
CA ARG A 33 -5.91 5.88 6.74
C ARG A 33 -6.02 6.02 5.23
N THR A 34 -6.85 5.21 4.59
CA THR A 34 -7.02 5.18 3.13
C THR A 34 -8.29 5.87 2.66
N LEU A 35 -9.45 5.55 3.24
CA LEU A 35 -10.73 6.07 2.77
C LEU A 35 -10.91 7.56 3.07
N LEU A 36 -10.56 8.00 4.29
CA LEU A 36 -10.77 9.39 4.68
C LEU A 36 -9.95 10.38 3.84
N PRO A 37 -8.62 10.19 3.62
CA PRO A 37 -7.86 11.08 2.75
C PRO A 37 -8.44 11.20 1.34
N THR A 38 -8.93 10.10 0.77
CA THR A 38 -9.53 10.11 -0.57
C THR A 38 -10.84 10.87 -0.62
N LEU A 39 -11.68 10.81 0.42
CA LEU A 39 -12.90 11.62 0.52
C LEU A 39 -12.58 13.13 0.54
N PHE A 40 -11.58 13.55 1.32
CA PHE A 40 -11.17 14.96 1.35
C PHE A 40 -10.64 15.43 0.00
N ALA A 41 -9.87 14.59 -0.71
CA ALA A 41 -9.43 14.88 -2.07
C ALA A 41 -10.62 15.03 -3.05
N MET A 42 -11.63 14.19 -2.93
CA MET A 42 -12.86 14.29 -3.74
C MET A 42 -13.65 15.56 -3.46
N VAL A 43 -13.75 15.99 -2.19
CA VAL A 43 -14.36 17.27 -1.83
C VAL A 43 -13.58 18.44 -2.49
N MET A 44 -12.24 18.39 -2.49
CA MET A 44 -11.42 19.36 -3.22
C MET A 44 -11.74 19.37 -4.73
N ALA A 45 -11.92 18.17 -5.34
CA ALA A 45 -12.30 18.06 -6.74
C ALA A 45 -13.66 18.74 -7.02
N MET A 46 -14.66 18.50 -6.19
CA MET A 46 -15.98 19.13 -6.32
C MET A 46 -15.91 20.66 -6.22
N ILE A 47 -15.20 21.19 -5.22
CA ILE A 47 -15.00 22.63 -5.06
C ILE A 47 -14.29 23.20 -6.30
N HIS A 48 -13.29 22.48 -6.84
CA HIS A 48 -12.57 22.87 -8.04
C HIS A 48 -13.49 22.91 -9.26
N VAL A 49 -14.26 21.85 -9.52
CA VAL A 49 -15.20 21.76 -10.65
C VAL A 49 -16.24 22.89 -10.58
N ILE A 50 -16.91 23.08 -9.44
CA ILE A 50 -17.87 24.17 -9.24
C ILE A 50 -17.24 25.54 -9.52
N SER A 51 -15.99 25.73 -9.10
CA SER A 51 -15.25 26.98 -9.35
C SER A 51 -14.96 27.20 -10.84
N CYS A 52 -14.52 26.14 -11.55
CA CYS A 52 -14.22 26.22 -12.98
C CYS A 52 -15.47 26.57 -13.80
N VAL A 53 -16.61 25.96 -13.43
CA VAL A 53 -17.91 26.28 -14.05
C VAL A 53 -18.27 27.74 -13.88
N ARG A 54 -18.30 28.22 -12.64
CA ARG A 54 -18.67 29.61 -12.33
C ARG A 54 -17.74 30.62 -13.01
N GLN A 55 -16.46 30.27 -13.20
CA GLN A 55 -15.45 31.15 -13.82
C GLN A 55 -15.31 30.95 -15.33
N ARG A 56 -16.07 30.02 -15.92
CA ARG A 56 -15.98 29.64 -17.35
C ARG A 56 -14.54 29.31 -17.81
N LYS A 57 -13.71 28.75 -16.90
CA LYS A 57 -12.31 28.39 -17.18
C LYS A 57 -12.22 26.99 -17.79
N CYS A 58 -11.31 26.83 -18.75
CA CYS A 58 -10.97 25.52 -19.30
C CYS A 58 -10.00 24.80 -18.37
N ILE A 59 -10.17 23.49 -18.21
CA ILE A 59 -9.21 22.63 -17.53
C ILE A 59 -8.11 22.27 -18.53
N LYS A 60 -6.86 22.57 -18.18
CA LYS A 60 -5.68 22.21 -18.99
C LYS A 60 -5.14 20.89 -18.50
N VAL A 61 -5.05 19.91 -19.37
CA VAL A 61 -4.53 18.56 -19.07
C VAL A 61 -3.14 18.40 -19.67
N ASN A 62 -2.26 17.68 -18.99
CA ASN A 62 -0.92 17.35 -19.47
C ASN A 62 -0.73 15.83 -19.68
N ILE A 63 0.44 15.43 -20.17
CA ILE A 63 0.74 14.04 -20.50
C ILE A 63 0.61 13.09 -19.29
N ILE A 64 1.03 13.51 -18.10
CA ILE A 64 0.93 12.67 -16.88
C ILE A 64 -0.53 12.45 -16.50
N GLN A 65 -1.35 13.52 -16.53
CA GLN A 65 -2.77 13.42 -16.25
C GLN A 65 -3.50 12.53 -17.26
N MET A 66 -3.15 12.64 -18.57
CA MET A 66 -3.68 11.74 -19.60
C MET A 66 -3.28 10.29 -19.33
N TYR A 67 -2.03 10.04 -18.99
CA TYR A 67 -1.56 8.70 -18.66
C TYR A 67 -2.33 8.08 -17.49
N ILE A 68 -2.53 8.85 -16.43
CA ILE A 68 -3.33 8.42 -15.27
C ILE A 68 -4.76 8.08 -15.68
N VAL A 69 -5.40 8.91 -16.50
CA VAL A 69 -6.77 8.65 -16.97
C VAL A 69 -6.83 7.37 -17.80
N ILE A 70 -5.87 7.14 -18.70
CA ILE A 70 -5.80 5.90 -19.51
C ILE A 70 -5.59 4.68 -18.61
N TRP A 71 -4.72 4.79 -17.60
CA TRP A 71 -4.52 3.71 -16.63
C TRP A 71 -5.79 3.40 -15.83
N LEU A 72 -6.50 4.43 -15.37
CA LEU A 72 -7.80 4.27 -14.68
C LEU A 72 -8.86 3.62 -15.56
N LEU A 73 -8.91 3.99 -16.85
CA LEU A 73 -9.79 3.34 -17.83
C LEU A 73 -9.42 1.86 -17.99
N TYR A 74 -8.13 1.55 -18.07
CA TYR A 74 -7.66 0.17 -18.10
C TYR A 74 -8.11 -0.62 -16.87
N VAL A 75 -7.90 -0.10 -15.65
CA VAL A 75 -8.32 -0.76 -14.40
C VAL A 75 -9.82 -1.04 -14.39
N GLY A 76 -10.63 -0.05 -14.80
CA GLY A 76 -12.09 -0.21 -14.88
C GLY A 76 -12.54 -1.22 -15.94
N LEU A 77 -12.01 -1.12 -17.17
CA LEU A 77 -12.34 -2.05 -18.27
C LEU A 77 -11.87 -3.47 -17.97
N TYR A 78 -10.67 -3.61 -17.41
CA TYR A 78 -10.12 -4.90 -17.03
C TYR A 78 -11.04 -5.63 -16.04
N SER A 79 -11.50 -4.94 -15.00
CA SER A 79 -12.42 -5.53 -14.02
C SER A 79 -13.78 -5.89 -14.63
N ALA A 80 -14.30 -5.05 -15.53
CA ALA A 80 -15.55 -5.33 -16.22
C ALA A 80 -15.46 -6.53 -17.17
N ILE A 81 -14.35 -6.69 -17.89
CA ILE A 81 -14.14 -7.78 -18.85
C ILE A 81 -13.86 -9.11 -18.14
N THR A 82 -13.04 -9.09 -17.09
CA THR A 82 -12.66 -10.30 -16.36
C THR A 82 -13.73 -10.77 -15.39
N GLY A 83 -14.78 -9.98 -15.15
CA GLY A 83 -15.81 -10.27 -14.15
C GLY A 83 -15.27 -10.34 -12.72
N ASN A 84 -14.08 -9.79 -12.50
CA ASN A 84 -13.47 -9.78 -11.19
C ASN A 84 -14.26 -8.89 -10.22
N VAL A 85 -14.35 -9.36 -8.99
CA VAL A 85 -15.06 -8.66 -7.92
C VAL A 85 -14.34 -7.34 -7.63
N GLU A 86 -15.08 -6.25 -7.51
CA GLU A 86 -14.51 -4.98 -7.07
C GLU A 86 -13.95 -5.13 -5.64
N THR A 87 -12.68 -4.85 -5.47
CA THR A 87 -12.00 -4.96 -4.18
C THR A 87 -11.70 -3.59 -3.59
N TYR A 88 -11.52 -3.55 -2.29
CA TYR A 88 -11.08 -2.36 -1.57
C TYR A 88 -9.79 -1.77 -2.15
N LEU A 89 -8.79 -2.60 -2.50
CA LEU A 89 -7.52 -2.12 -3.05
C LEU A 89 -7.67 -1.51 -4.44
N GLN A 90 -8.57 -2.04 -5.28
CA GLN A 90 -8.92 -1.44 -6.57
C GLN A 90 -9.55 -0.05 -6.37
N ILE A 91 -10.44 0.06 -5.39
CA ILE A 91 -11.06 1.32 -4.98
C ILE A 91 -9.99 2.32 -4.53
N TRP A 92 -9.05 1.89 -3.69
CA TRP A 92 -7.93 2.68 -3.20
C TRP A 92 -7.05 3.18 -4.34
N LEU A 93 -6.57 2.29 -5.21
CA LEU A 93 -5.71 2.63 -6.35
C LEU A 93 -6.39 3.67 -7.26
N SER A 94 -7.64 3.41 -7.65
CA SER A 94 -8.39 4.30 -8.53
C SER A 94 -8.60 5.69 -7.91
N SER A 95 -8.91 5.75 -6.62
CA SER A 95 -9.14 7.01 -5.91
C SER A 95 -7.86 7.81 -5.72
N THR A 96 -6.76 7.15 -5.39
CA THR A 96 -5.48 7.82 -5.11
C THR A 96 -4.76 8.30 -6.36
N LEU A 97 -4.89 7.59 -7.49
CA LEU A 97 -4.38 8.06 -8.78
C LEU A 97 -5.06 9.35 -9.26
N LEU A 98 -6.28 9.66 -8.79
CA LEU A 98 -6.93 10.93 -9.07
C LEU A 98 -6.35 12.10 -8.26
N ILE A 99 -5.72 11.85 -7.12
CA ILE A 99 -5.17 12.91 -6.23
C ILE A 99 -4.22 13.86 -6.98
N PRO A 100 -3.18 13.39 -7.70
CA PRO A 100 -2.30 14.29 -8.44
C PRO A 100 -3.01 15.07 -9.55
N VAL A 101 -4.02 14.48 -10.18
CA VAL A 101 -4.84 15.17 -11.19
C VAL A 101 -5.61 16.33 -10.55
N ILE A 102 -6.24 16.09 -9.39
CA ILE A 102 -7.00 17.09 -8.63
C ILE A 102 -6.07 18.20 -8.14
N ILE A 103 -5.01 17.87 -7.43
CA ILE A 103 -4.08 18.84 -6.84
C ILE A 103 -3.45 19.73 -7.93
N THR A 104 -2.98 19.12 -9.03
CA THR A 104 -2.41 19.88 -10.15
C THR A 104 -3.42 20.86 -10.74
N SER A 105 -4.68 20.43 -10.92
CA SER A 105 -5.74 21.28 -11.46
C SER A 105 -6.07 22.44 -10.52
N VAL A 106 -6.11 22.18 -9.21
CA VAL A 106 -6.34 23.18 -8.15
C VAL A 106 -5.20 24.21 -8.10
N ILE A 107 -3.94 23.77 -8.22
CA ILE A 107 -2.77 24.66 -8.25
C ILE A 107 -2.78 25.52 -9.51
N ARG A 108 -2.96 24.95 -10.68
CA ARG A 108 -2.98 25.67 -11.97
C ARG A 108 -4.10 26.69 -12.06
N SER A 109 -5.21 26.45 -11.39
CA SER A 109 -6.32 27.43 -11.30
C SER A 109 -6.13 28.49 -10.22
N LYS A 110 -4.98 28.51 -9.55
CA LYS A 110 -4.63 29.41 -8.43
C LYS A 110 -5.58 29.29 -7.23
N GLN A 111 -6.15 28.10 -7.02
CA GLN A 111 -7.00 27.81 -5.86
C GLN A 111 -6.21 27.20 -4.68
N MET A 112 -4.94 26.86 -4.88
CA MET A 112 -3.95 26.48 -3.87
C MET A 112 -2.55 26.76 -4.41
N ASP A 113 -1.59 27.06 -3.54
CA ASP A 113 -0.19 27.20 -3.91
C ASP A 113 0.53 25.85 -3.74
N ALA A 114 1.49 25.53 -4.61
CA ALA A 114 2.31 24.32 -4.54
C ALA A 114 3.03 24.17 -3.19
N ARG A 115 3.36 25.28 -2.52
CA ARG A 115 3.95 25.28 -1.17
C ARG A 115 3.08 24.55 -0.13
N HIS A 116 1.76 24.56 -0.29
CA HIS A 116 0.85 23.85 0.61
C HIS A 116 0.94 22.33 0.43
N VAL A 117 1.22 21.85 -0.79
CA VAL A 117 1.45 20.42 -1.03
C VAL A 117 2.70 19.96 -0.27
N VAL A 118 3.80 20.72 -0.40
CA VAL A 118 5.04 20.45 0.34
C VAL A 118 4.80 20.53 1.86
N ASN A 119 4.02 21.49 2.35
CA ASN A 119 3.68 21.58 3.78
C ASN A 119 2.90 20.36 4.26
N GLY A 120 1.97 19.82 3.46
CA GLY A 120 1.25 18.60 3.78
C GLY A 120 2.18 17.38 3.87
N ILE A 121 3.13 17.24 2.93
CA ILE A 121 4.16 16.19 2.97
C ILE A 121 5.00 16.31 4.25
N LEU A 122 5.42 17.52 4.61
CA LEU A 122 6.17 17.75 5.85
C LEU A 122 5.35 17.46 7.10
N LEU A 123 4.05 17.70 7.06
CA LEU A 123 3.13 17.38 8.15
C LEU A 123 3.05 15.87 8.39
N ILE A 124 2.98 15.06 7.34
CA ILE A 124 3.06 13.59 7.43
C ILE A 124 4.37 13.19 8.13
N ALA A 125 5.51 13.75 7.71
CA ALA A 125 6.80 13.45 8.33
C ALA A 125 6.84 13.84 9.82
N ILE A 126 6.30 15.00 10.18
CA ILE A 126 6.24 15.47 11.57
C ILE A 126 5.37 14.53 12.42
N VAL A 127 4.23 14.09 11.91
CA VAL A 127 3.37 13.11 12.61
C VAL A 127 4.14 11.82 12.89
N HIS A 128 4.80 11.24 11.88
CA HIS A 128 5.61 10.02 12.09
C HIS A 128 6.73 10.22 13.10
N VAL A 129 7.51 11.31 12.99
CA VAL A 129 8.59 11.65 13.93
C VAL A 129 8.06 11.78 15.35
N THR A 130 6.89 12.41 15.53
CA THR A 130 6.27 12.57 16.86
C THR A 130 5.86 11.23 17.45
N PHE A 131 5.18 10.37 16.67
CA PHE A 131 4.79 9.03 17.14
C PHE A 131 6.01 8.17 17.49
N GLU A 132 7.04 8.16 16.64
CA GLU A 132 8.27 7.42 16.90
C GLU A 132 8.96 7.90 18.19
N PHE A 133 9.05 9.22 18.38
CA PHE A 133 9.63 9.79 19.60
C PHE A 133 8.86 9.36 20.83
N LEU A 134 7.51 9.45 20.83
CA LEU A 134 6.67 9.04 21.95
C LEU A 134 6.80 7.53 22.24
N GLN A 135 6.97 6.71 21.20
CA GLN A 135 7.20 5.26 21.33
C GLN A 135 8.60 4.95 21.88
N ILE A 136 9.64 5.69 21.46
CA ILE A 136 11.02 5.51 21.95
C ILE A 136 11.12 5.84 23.44
N VAL A 137 10.49 6.93 23.86
CA VAL A 137 10.52 7.35 25.30
C VAL A 137 9.54 6.55 26.18
N GLY A 138 8.73 5.66 25.58
CA GLY A 138 7.79 4.80 26.31
C GLY A 138 6.49 5.49 26.75
N MET A 139 6.21 6.71 26.25
CA MET A 139 4.95 7.42 26.52
C MET A 139 3.76 6.88 25.70
N MET A 140 4.05 6.13 24.64
CA MET A 140 3.04 5.52 23.77
C MET A 140 3.49 4.12 23.36
N SER A 141 2.55 3.17 23.32
CA SER A 141 2.79 1.84 22.76
C SER A 141 2.82 1.87 21.24
N SER A 142 3.57 0.96 20.64
CA SER A 142 3.50 0.73 19.19
C SER A 142 2.12 0.22 18.77
N VAL A 143 1.68 0.59 17.57
CA VAL A 143 0.42 0.10 16.99
C VAL A 143 0.47 -1.42 16.76
N ASN A 144 1.67 -1.96 16.50
CA ASN A 144 1.89 -3.39 16.30
C ASN A 144 2.78 -3.95 17.41
N PRO A 145 2.26 -4.86 18.27
CA PRO A 145 2.99 -5.37 19.44
C PRO A 145 4.28 -6.14 19.10
N TYR A 146 4.45 -6.59 17.86
CA TYR A 146 5.68 -7.26 17.43
C TYR A 146 6.88 -6.31 17.26
N PHE A 147 6.65 -4.99 17.26
CA PHE A 147 7.68 -3.98 17.08
C PHE A 147 7.64 -2.97 18.23
N LYS A 148 8.81 -2.59 18.75
CA LYS A 148 8.90 -1.57 19.79
C LYS A 148 8.52 -0.18 19.27
N VAL A 149 8.89 0.13 18.04
CA VAL A 149 8.64 1.42 17.38
C VAL A 149 8.20 1.18 15.95
N THR A 150 7.07 1.78 15.58
CA THR A 150 6.50 1.70 14.22
C THR A 150 6.16 3.07 13.63
N GLY A 151 6.25 4.14 14.45
CA GLY A 151 5.67 5.43 14.08
C GLY A 151 4.14 5.39 14.13
N ALA A 152 3.50 6.10 13.22
CA ALA A 152 2.05 6.15 13.12
C ALA A 152 1.44 4.96 12.35
N ASP A 153 2.26 4.13 11.70
CA ASP A 153 1.85 2.94 10.96
C ASP A 153 2.02 1.64 11.79
N GLU A 154 1.53 0.53 11.24
CA GLU A 154 1.66 -0.81 11.84
C GLU A 154 3.01 -1.47 11.51
N ASN A 155 3.70 -0.95 10.50
CA ASN A 155 4.96 -1.51 10.01
C ASN A 155 6.07 -0.46 9.98
N PRO A 156 7.19 -0.67 10.69
CA PRO A 156 8.30 0.28 10.73
C PRO A 156 8.90 0.57 9.34
N ASN A 157 8.79 -0.36 8.39
CA ASN A 157 9.27 -0.12 7.03
C ASN A 157 8.43 0.95 6.30
N VAL A 158 7.13 0.98 6.52
CA VAL A 158 6.22 1.97 5.93
C VAL A 158 6.58 3.38 6.41
N THR A 159 6.77 3.53 7.71
CA THR A 159 7.20 4.81 8.31
C THR A 159 8.58 5.24 7.80
N ALA A 160 9.56 4.34 7.73
CA ALA A 160 10.88 4.65 7.19
C ALA A 160 10.82 5.12 5.72
N ILE A 161 9.95 4.52 4.90
CA ILE A 161 9.72 4.94 3.51
C ILE A 161 9.08 6.33 3.48
N ALA A 162 8.06 6.60 4.29
CA ALA A 162 7.41 7.91 4.37
C ALA A 162 8.40 9.01 4.76
N LEU A 163 9.23 8.77 5.78
CA LEU A 163 10.30 9.69 6.17
C LEU A 163 11.29 9.90 5.03
N THR A 164 11.74 8.84 4.36
CA THR A 164 12.69 8.92 3.24
C THR A 164 12.15 9.78 2.11
N LEU A 165 10.91 9.55 1.66
CA LEU A 165 10.30 10.34 0.59
C LEU A 165 10.09 11.81 0.98
N SER A 166 9.99 12.13 2.27
CA SER A 166 9.81 13.49 2.77
C SER A 166 11.13 14.26 2.93
N LEU A 167 12.27 13.56 3.10
CA LEU A 167 13.59 14.18 3.36
C LEU A 167 13.98 15.26 2.35
N PRO A 168 13.79 15.10 1.02
CA PRO A 168 14.20 16.12 0.03
C PRO A 168 13.51 17.45 0.25
N PHE A 169 12.24 17.42 0.63
CA PHE A 169 11.45 18.64 0.87
C PHE A 169 11.89 19.37 2.15
N VAL A 170 12.35 18.64 3.18
CA VAL A 170 12.98 19.23 4.37
C VAL A 170 14.32 19.85 3.99
N TYR A 171 15.16 19.11 3.23
CA TYR A 171 16.48 19.58 2.80
C TYR A 171 16.41 20.85 1.96
N GLU A 172 15.52 20.92 0.98
CA GLU A 172 15.33 22.11 0.14
C GLU A 172 15.01 23.35 0.99
N ARG A 173 14.24 23.19 2.05
CA ARG A 173 13.89 24.28 2.96
C ARG A 173 15.00 24.69 3.92
N VAL A 174 16.01 23.82 4.15
CA VAL A 174 17.20 24.18 4.97
C VAL A 174 18.01 25.31 4.31
N SER A 175 17.95 25.44 2.99
CA SER A 175 18.62 26.53 2.27
C SER A 175 18.08 27.91 2.62
N ASN A 176 16.81 28.01 3.05
CA ASN A 176 16.21 29.26 3.50
C ASN A 176 16.69 29.63 4.92
N LYS A 177 17.20 30.87 5.10
CA LYS A 177 17.78 31.34 6.37
C LYS A 177 16.80 31.33 7.54
N VAL A 178 15.51 31.58 7.27
CA VAL A 178 14.45 31.57 8.30
C VAL A 178 14.24 30.15 8.82
N HIS A 179 14.35 29.93 10.13
CA HIS A 179 14.23 28.64 10.81
C HIS A 179 15.18 27.52 10.32
N ARG A 180 16.36 27.89 9.80
CA ARG A 180 17.36 26.94 9.28
C ARG A 180 17.79 25.91 10.34
N LYS A 181 18.04 26.35 11.58
CA LYS A 181 18.46 25.45 12.66
C LYS A 181 17.42 24.38 12.97
N THR A 182 16.14 24.77 13.09
CA THR A 182 15.04 23.85 13.36
C THR A 182 14.85 22.81 12.24
N ARG A 183 14.97 23.25 11.00
CA ARG A 183 14.86 22.35 9.83
C ARG A 183 16.05 21.40 9.72
N LEU A 184 17.25 21.86 10.03
CA LEU A 184 18.43 21.01 10.10
C LEU A 184 18.28 19.97 11.21
N LEU A 185 17.78 20.36 12.37
CA LEU A 185 17.49 19.43 13.45
C LEU A 185 16.47 18.38 13.01
N LEU A 186 15.36 18.79 12.40
CA LEU A 186 14.35 17.86 11.87
C LEU A 186 14.97 16.88 10.85
N LEU A 187 15.80 17.36 9.93
CA LEU A 187 16.50 16.53 8.94
C LEU A 187 17.38 15.47 9.61
N LEU A 188 18.17 15.86 10.61
CA LEU A 188 19.05 14.96 11.37
C LEU A 188 18.24 13.92 12.16
N VAL A 189 17.15 14.35 12.81
CA VAL A 189 16.25 13.44 13.52
C VAL A 189 15.61 12.43 12.57
N MET A 190 15.12 12.85 11.41
CA MET A 190 14.54 11.94 10.42
C MET A 190 15.56 10.92 9.93
N ILE A 191 16.79 11.34 9.62
CA ILE A 191 17.87 10.43 9.21
C ILE A 191 18.15 9.43 10.34
N PHE A 192 18.29 9.89 11.58
CA PHE A 192 18.50 9.02 12.74
C PHE A 192 17.37 7.98 12.86
N LEU A 193 16.10 8.40 12.77
CA LEU A 193 14.94 7.52 12.89
C LEU A 193 14.87 6.48 11.76
N ILE A 194 15.20 6.85 10.51
CA ILE A 194 15.28 5.90 9.39
C ILE A 194 16.30 4.78 9.68
N PHE A 195 17.45 5.14 10.26
CA PHE A 195 18.46 4.15 10.66
C PHE A 195 17.98 3.33 11.88
N TYR A 196 17.32 3.95 12.84
CA TYR A 196 16.79 3.29 14.03
C TYR A 196 15.72 2.23 13.66
N LEU A 197 14.85 2.51 12.70
CA LEU A 197 13.83 1.57 12.19
C LEU A 197 14.43 0.39 11.39
N ARG A 198 15.72 0.43 11.08
CA ARG A 198 16.45 -0.65 10.40
C ARG A 198 15.81 -1.10 9.07
N CYS A 199 15.24 -0.17 8.33
CA CYS A 199 14.67 -0.43 7.00
C CYS A 199 15.75 -0.27 5.92
N ARG A 200 16.30 -1.39 5.43
CA ARG A 200 17.39 -1.42 4.42
C ARG A 200 17.04 -0.66 3.15
N THR A 201 15.83 -0.85 2.64
CA THR A 201 15.39 -0.23 1.39
C THR A 201 15.18 1.28 1.53
N ALA A 202 14.73 1.76 2.69
CA ALA A 202 14.67 3.19 2.98
C ALA A 202 16.09 3.80 3.06
N MET A 203 17.05 3.10 3.67
CA MET A 203 18.46 3.54 3.70
C MET A 203 19.06 3.64 2.29
N ILE A 204 18.80 2.63 1.42
CA ILE A 204 19.24 2.68 0.01
C ILE A 204 18.54 3.81 -0.73
N GLY A 205 17.23 4.00 -0.52
CA GLY A 205 16.48 5.13 -1.07
C GLY A 205 17.07 6.48 -0.66
N CYS A 206 17.42 6.66 0.62
CA CYS A 206 18.13 7.85 1.11
C CYS A 206 19.46 8.06 0.39
N LEU A 207 20.27 7.00 0.25
CA LEU A 207 21.56 7.10 -0.43
C LEU A 207 21.40 7.54 -1.89
N VAL A 208 20.52 6.90 -2.65
CA VAL A 208 20.23 7.25 -4.06
C VAL A 208 19.77 8.71 -4.16
N MET A 209 18.87 9.12 -3.31
CA MET A 209 18.35 10.48 -3.25
C MET A 209 19.46 11.51 -2.95
N PHE A 210 20.29 11.26 -1.92
CA PHE A 210 21.39 12.17 -1.58
C PHE A 210 22.47 12.25 -2.66
N LEU A 211 22.76 11.15 -3.37
CA LEU A 211 23.67 11.16 -4.50
C LEU A 211 23.14 12.04 -5.65
N ILE A 212 21.84 11.96 -5.95
CA ILE A 212 21.20 12.75 -7.01
C ILE A 212 21.18 14.23 -6.64
N ILE A 213 20.64 14.57 -5.46
CA ILE A 213 20.53 15.95 -5.00
C ILE A 213 21.93 16.53 -4.75
N GLY A 214 22.81 15.75 -4.13
CA GLY A 214 24.19 16.12 -3.82
C GLY A 214 25.00 16.49 -5.05
N LYS A 215 24.81 15.78 -6.17
CA LYS A 215 25.52 16.07 -7.45
C LYS A 215 25.29 17.49 -7.94
N HIS A 216 24.19 18.12 -7.59
CA HIS A 216 23.81 19.46 -8.01
C HIS A 216 24.07 20.53 -6.95
N THR A 217 24.72 20.16 -5.85
CA THR A 217 25.11 21.09 -4.78
C THR A 217 26.57 21.50 -4.88
N ASN A 218 26.89 22.66 -4.30
CA ASN A 218 28.29 23.12 -4.21
C ASN A 218 29.19 22.13 -3.43
N ALA A 219 28.62 21.32 -2.55
CA ALA A 219 29.34 20.27 -1.82
C ALA A 219 29.94 19.22 -2.76
N TYR A 220 29.17 18.75 -3.76
CA TYR A 220 29.67 17.82 -4.77
C TYR A 220 30.85 18.40 -5.56
N ASN A 221 30.75 19.66 -6.00
CA ASN A 221 31.81 20.33 -6.73
C ASN A 221 33.08 20.43 -5.88
N LYS A 222 32.93 20.70 -4.58
CA LYS A 222 34.05 20.73 -3.63
C LYS A 222 34.67 19.34 -3.43
N ILE A 223 33.85 18.30 -3.23
CA ILE A 223 34.32 16.91 -3.12
C ILE A 223 35.01 16.48 -4.42
N LYS A 224 34.40 16.76 -5.58
CA LYS A 224 34.98 16.45 -6.90
C LYS A 224 36.34 17.16 -7.10
N SER A 225 36.49 18.40 -6.66
CA SER A 225 37.77 19.13 -6.74
C SER A 225 38.84 18.51 -5.84
N ILE A 226 38.48 18.07 -4.63
CA ILE A 226 39.39 17.37 -3.69
C ILE A 226 39.82 16.04 -4.27
N LEU A 227 38.85 15.22 -4.75
CA LEU A 227 39.14 13.93 -5.37
C LEU A 227 40.01 14.06 -6.64
N ARG A 228 39.80 15.12 -7.42
CA ARG A 228 40.58 15.37 -8.65
C ARG A 228 42.04 15.73 -8.36
N LYS A 229 42.30 16.36 -7.21
CA LYS A 229 43.63 16.75 -6.75
C LYS A 229 44.36 15.63 -5.98
N SER A 230 43.67 14.60 -5.54
CA SER A 230 44.23 13.53 -4.73
C SER A 230 44.99 12.50 -5.61
N LYS A 231 46.24 12.27 -5.31
CA LYS A 231 47.03 11.17 -5.89
C LYS A 231 46.44 9.77 -5.60
N CYS A 232 45.62 9.68 -4.53
CA CYS A 232 44.94 8.45 -4.10
C CYS A 232 43.52 8.29 -4.64
N ARG A 233 43.12 9.00 -5.70
CA ARG A 233 41.76 8.95 -6.24
C ARG A 233 41.26 7.53 -6.51
N MET A 234 42.07 6.70 -7.17
CA MET A 234 41.70 5.30 -7.45
C MET A 234 41.51 4.52 -6.16
N LEU A 235 42.39 4.70 -5.17
CA LEU A 235 42.28 4.04 -3.87
C LEU A 235 40.98 4.46 -3.13
N ILE A 236 40.63 5.73 -3.12
CA ILE A 236 39.41 6.23 -2.48
C ILE A 236 38.14 5.66 -3.17
N VAL A 237 38.14 5.61 -4.51
CA VAL A 237 37.02 5.06 -5.27
C VAL A 237 36.92 3.55 -5.04
N SER A 238 38.00 2.79 -5.13
CA SER A 238 37.98 1.34 -4.90
C SER A 238 37.58 1.01 -3.45
N LEU A 239 38.11 1.76 -2.47
CA LEU A 239 37.72 1.58 -1.06
C LEU A 239 36.24 1.87 -0.83
N SER A 240 35.69 2.90 -1.49
CA SER A 240 34.26 3.22 -1.43
C SER A 240 33.40 2.12 -2.04
N VAL A 241 33.83 1.52 -3.15
CA VAL A 241 33.14 0.39 -3.79
C VAL A 241 33.19 -0.85 -2.88
N VAL A 242 34.38 -1.19 -2.36
CA VAL A 242 34.54 -2.33 -1.43
C VAL A 242 33.70 -2.13 -0.17
N LEU A 243 33.71 -0.94 0.42
CA LEU A 243 32.89 -0.61 1.59
C LEU A 243 31.38 -0.73 1.28
N SER A 244 30.96 -0.29 0.10
CA SER A 244 29.57 -0.44 -0.35
C SER A 244 29.17 -1.91 -0.50
N ILE A 245 30.02 -2.74 -1.06
CA ILE A 245 29.79 -4.19 -1.18
C ILE A 245 29.72 -4.85 0.20
N ILE A 246 30.63 -4.50 1.12
CA ILE A 246 30.63 -5.01 2.50
C ILE A 246 29.33 -4.59 3.22
N LEU A 247 28.90 -3.35 3.09
CA LEU A 247 27.66 -2.86 3.68
C LEU A 247 26.42 -3.57 3.11
N LEU A 248 26.37 -3.83 1.80
CA LEU A 248 25.29 -4.59 1.16
C LEU A 248 25.28 -6.05 1.65
N ALA A 249 26.44 -6.71 1.67
CA ALA A 249 26.56 -8.09 2.17
C ALA A 249 26.18 -8.20 3.65
N SER A 250 26.69 -7.30 4.50
CA SER A 250 26.35 -7.24 5.91
C SER A 250 24.84 -7.01 6.13
N SER A 251 24.25 -6.13 5.32
CA SER A 251 22.82 -5.85 5.36
C SER A 251 21.96 -7.07 4.95
N TYR A 252 22.44 -7.88 4.00
CA TYR A 252 21.80 -9.15 3.64
C TYR A 252 21.88 -10.15 4.81
N MET A 253 23.08 -10.36 5.36
CA MET A 253 23.29 -11.30 6.48
C MET A 253 22.46 -10.94 7.71
N TRP A 254 22.27 -9.65 7.96
CA TRP A 254 21.54 -9.17 9.14
C TRP A 254 20.03 -9.50 9.15
N LYS A 255 19.40 -9.64 7.99
CA LYS A 255 17.97 -10.01 7.83
C LYS A 255 17.81 -11.07 6.72
N LYS A 256 18.63 -12.11 6.75
CA LYS A 256 18.66 -13.16 5.72
C LYS A 256 17.28 -13.78 5.51
N ASP A 257 16.62 -14.22 6.57
CA ASP A 257 15.29 -14.85 6.48
C ASP A 257 14.25 -13.97 5.77
N SER A 258 14.30 -12.64 5.99
CA SER A 258 13.41 -11.70 5.30
C SER A 258 13.75 -11.52 3.82
N ALA A 259 15.02 -11.66 3.43
CA ALA A 259 15.45 -11.56 2.04
C ALA A 259 15.10 -12.85 1.27
N ASP A 260 15.39 -13.99 1.87
CA ASP A 260 15.09 -15.31 1.31
C ASP A 260 13.56 -15.50 1.16
N GLY A 261 12.78 -15.05 2.16
CA GLY A 261 11.32 -15.07 2.08
C GLY A 261 10.78 -14.22 0.91
N ARG A 262 11.36 -13.03 0.65
CA ARG A 262 10.96 -12.22 -0.52
C ARG A 262 11.36 -12.88 -1.84
N MET A 263 12.53 -13.49 -1.91
CA MET A 263 12.96 -14.23 -3.10
C MET A 263 12.00 -15.37 -3.41
N PHE A 264 11.58 -16.13 -2.39
CA PHE A 264 10.57 -17.18 -2.53
C PHE A 264 9.24 -16.61 -3.06
N ILE A 265 8.77 -15.47 -2.48
CA ILE A 265 7.54 -14.80 -2.92
C ILE A 265 7.65 -14.37 -4.39
N TRP A 266 8.75 -13.76 -4.79
CA TRP A 266 8.95 -13.28 -6.17
C TRP A 266 9.03 -14.42 -7.17
N GLN A 267 9.66 -15.53 -6.81
CA GLN A 267 9.73 -16.72 -7.65
C GLN A 267 8.32 -17.28 -7.89
N ARG A 268 7.53 -17.48 -6.84
CA ARG A 268 6.13 -17.97 -6.95
C ARG A 268 5.25 -16.97 -7.72
N ALA A 269 5.37 -15.68 -7.45
CA ALA A 269 4.64 -14.65 -8.18
C ALA A 269 5.02 -14.60 -9.67
N SER A 270 6.29 -14.84 -10.02
CA SER A 270 6.73 -14.93 -11.42
C SER A 270 6.11 -16.13 -12.14
N GLU A 271 6.01 -17.27 -11.47
CA GLU A 271 5.33 -18.46 -12.00
C GLU A 271 3.82 -18.20 -12.22
N MET A 272 3.18 -17.48 -11.31
CA MET A 272 1.80 -17.02 -11.48
C MET A 272 1.64 -16.13 -12.71
N ILE A 273 2.58 -15.19 -12.96
CA ILE A 273 2.55 -14.33 -14.15
C ILE A 273 2.64 -15.17 -15.43
N VAL A 274 3.52 -16.18 -15.45
CA VAL A 274 3.65 -17.08 -16.61
C VAL A 274 2.39 -17.92 -16.80
N SER A 275 1.78 -18.41 -15.74
CA SER A 275 0.58 -19.24 -15.83
C SER A 275 -0.67 -18.46 -16.22
N ASN A 276 -0.77 -17.18 -15.81
CA ASN A 276 -1.86 -16.28 -16.20
C ASN A 276 -1.35 -14.87 -16.54
N PRO A 277 -0.86 -14.65 -17.78
CA PRO A 277 -0.34 -13.35 -18.22
C PRO A 277 -1.39 -12.22 -18.23
N LEU A 278 -2.68 -12.55 -18.23
CA LEU A 278 -3.77 -11.58 -18.17
C LEU A 278 -4.02 -11.06 -16.76
N GLY A 279 -3.47 -11.72 -15.74
CA GLY A 279 -3.59 -11.31 -14.33
C GLY A 279 -4.78 -11.92 -13.59
N TYR A 280 -4.79 -11.71 -12.27
CA TYR A 280 -5.71 -12.35 -11.33
C TYR A 280 -6.78 -11.42 -10.75
N GLY A 281 -6.74 -10.13 -11.08
CA GLY A 281 -7.66 -9.12 -10.56
C GLY A 281 -7.01 -8.19 -9.53
N TYR A 282 -7.31 -6.89 -9.63
CA TYR A 282 -6.82 -5.89 -8.69
C TYR A 282 -7.37 -6.15 -7.29
N GLY A 283 -6.47 -6.15 -6.29
CA GLY A 283 -6.78 -6.43 -4.88
C GLY A 283 -6.96 -7.91 -4.53
N LEU A 284 -6.76 -8.82 -5.48
CA LEU A 284 -6.85 -10.27 -5.27
C LEU A 284 -5.47 -10.95 -5.21
N TYR A 285 -4.38 -10.18 -5.02
CA TYR A 285 -3.03 -10.74 -4.91
C TYR A 285 -2.93 -11.75 -3.76
N GLU A 286 -3.29 -11.36 -2.54
CA GLU A 286 -3.24 -12.20 -1.34
C GLU A 286 -3.98 -13.53 -1.54
N LYS A 287 -5.22 -13.46 -2.03
CA LYS A 287 -6.05 -14.62 -2.29
C LYS A 287 -5.39 -15.62 -3.25
N ASN A 288 -4.96 -15.11 -4.41
CA ASN A 288 -4.45 -15.98 -5.47
C ASN A 288 -3.04 -16.48 -5.15
N TYR A 289 -2.19 -15.63 -4.55
CA TYR A 289 -0.86 -16.04 -4.11
C TYR A 289 -0.91 -17.14 -3.04
N ASN A 290 -1.73 -16.99 -2.00
CA ASN A 290 -1.83 -17.99 -0.94
C ASN A 290 -2.41 -19.32 -1.45
N ARG A 291 -3.36 -19.30 -2.41
CA ARG A 291 -3.82 -20.51 -3.09
C ARG A 291 -2.70 -21.16 -3.89
N TYR A 292 -2.00 -20.39 -4.71
CA TYR A 292 -0.88 -20.89 -5.50
C TYR A 292 0.22 -21.49 -4.61
N GLN A 293 0.54 -20.84 -3.50
CA GLN A 293 1.49 -21.35 -2.50
C GLN A 293 1.02 -22.67 -1.86
N SER A 294 -0.28 -22.81 -1.56
CA SER A 294 -0.86 -24.06 -1.07
C SER A 294 -0.69 -25.19 -2.08
N ASP A 295 -1.02 -24.95 -3.35
CA ASP A 295 -0.91 -25.92 -4.43
C ASP A 295 0.55 -26.29 -4.69
N TYR A 296 1.47 -25.33 -4.64
CA TYR A 296 2.91 -25.57 -4.72
C TYR A 296 3.38 -26.53 -3.63
N PHE A 297 3.06 -26.26 -2.36
CA PHE A 297 3.46 -27.12 -1.25
C PHE A 297 2.71 -28.46 -1.20
N ALA A 298 1.61 -28.62 -1.91
CA ALA A 298 0.95 -29.91 -2.10
C ALA A 298 1.82 -30.85 -2.96
N CYS A 299 2.57 -30.30 -3.93
CA CYS A 299 3.43 -31.06 -4.84
C CYS A 299 4.90 -31.15 -4.36
N HIS A 300 5.33 -30.29 -3.43
CA HIS A 300 6.73 -30.18 -2.98
C HIS A 300 6.85 -30.48 -1.48
N GLU A 301 6.69 -31.73 -1.11
CA GLU A 301 6.62 -32.16 0.29
C GLU A 301 7.89 -31.86 1.09
N THR A 302 9.06 -32.10 0.54
CA THR A 302 10.35 -31.83 1.22
C THR A 302 10.50 -30.36 1.56
N GLU A 303 10.19 -29.46 0.61
CA GLU A 303 10.26 -28.01 0.84
C GLU A 303 9.18 -27.56 1.83
N ARG A 304 7.98 -28.17 1.77
CA ARG A 304 6.91 -27.92 2.74
C ARG A 304 7.36 -28.25 4.16
N GLN A 305 7.98 -29.39 4.38
CA GLN A 305 8.48 -29.83 5.69
C GLN A 305 9.60 -28.93 6.23
N GLN A 306 10.45 -28.40 5.35
CA GLN A 306 11.55 -27.49 5.72
C GLN A 306 11.10 -26.00 5.83
N SER A 307 9.89 -25.69 5.42
CA SER A 307 9.40 -24.30 5.37
C SER A 307 9.17 -23.73 6.76
N LYS A 308 9.67 -22.51 6.98
CA LYS A 308 9.48 -21.71 8.21
C LYS A 308 8.30 -20.73 8.13
N LEU A 309 7.46 -20.82 7.09
CA LEU A 309 6.34 -19.90 6.88
C LEU A 309 5.23 -20.10 7.93
N ARG A 310 5.01 -19.04 8.72
CA ARG A 310 4.01 -19.00 9.80
C ARG A 310 2.88 -18.00 9.55
N THR A 311 3.06 -17.09 8.60
CA THR A 311 2.11 -16.00 8.29
C THR A 311 1.81 -15.95 6.80
N ALA A 312 0.55 -15.68 6.46
CA ALA A 312 0.12 -15.52 5.08
C ALA A 312 0.77 -14.30 4.43
N CYS A 313 0.99 -14.39 3.12
CA CYS A 313 1.60 -13.32 2.33
C CYS A 313 0.51 -12.35 1.85
N GLY A 314 0.52 -11.12 2.34
CA GLY A 314 -0.46 -10.09 1.97
C GLY A 314 -0.08 -9.29 0.72
N SER A 315 1.19 -9.29 0.29
CA SER A 315 1.68 -8.52 -0.86
C SER A 315 2.96 -9.11 -1.45
N ALA A 316 3.29 -8.74 -2.69
CA ALA A 316 4.53 -9.17 -3.33
C ALA A 316 5.78 -8.50 -2.76
N TYR A 317 5.65 -7.46 -1.96
CA TYR A 317 6.76 -6.58 -1.56
C TYR A 317 7.58 -6.08 -2.75
N ASN A 318 6.93 -5.93 -3.89
CA ASN A 318 7.47 -5.39 -5.14
C ASN A 318 6.30 -4.90 -5.98
N ASP A 319 6.20 -3.58 -6.13
CA ASP A 319 5.04 -2.99 -6.80
C ASP A 319 4.93 -3.41 -8.27
N ILE A 320 6.06 -3.64 -8.96
CA ILE A 320 6.04 -4.09 -10.38
C ILE A 320 5.43 -5.50 -10.47
N ILE A 321 5.93 -6.43 -9.66
CA ILE A 321 5.43 -7.81 -9.63
C ILE A 321 3.97 -7.81 -9.23
N GLU A 322 3.59 -7.04 -8.23
CA GLU A 322 2.23 -7.01 -7.70
C GLU A 322 1.23 -6.46 -8.73
N HIS A 323 1.57 -5.35 -9.41
CA HIS A 323 0.76 -4.82 -10.51
C HIS A 323 0.68 -5.78 -11.71
N THR A 324 1.75 -6.54 -11.96
CA THR A 324 1.76 -7.54 -13.04
C THR A 324 0.90 -8.77 -12.68
N VAL A 325 0.96 -9.27 -11.45
CA VAL A 325 0.09 -10.37 -11.00
C VAL A 325 -1.38 -9.94 -11.02
N GLN A 326 -1.68 -8.74 -10.56
CA GLN A 326 -3.07 -8.28 -10.43
C GLN A 326 -3.69 -7.86 -11.78
N GLY A 327 -3.02 -7.00 -12.50
CA GLY A 327 -3.51 -6.41 -13.75
C GLY A 327 -2.92 -7.04 -15.01
N GLY A 328 -2.25 -8.20 -14.90
CA GLY A 328 -1.54 -8.82 -16.01
C GLY A 328 -0.31 -8.03 -16.44
N ILE A 329 0.33 -8.49 -17.51
CA ILE A 329 1.51 -7.82 -18.10
C ILE A 329 1.20 -6.35 -18.41
N ILE A 330 0.00 -6.05 -18.88
CA ILE A 330 -0.44 -4.68 -19.21
C ILE A 330 -0.47 -3.80 -17.94
N GLY A 331 -0.95 -4.33 -16.82
CA GLY A 331 -0.93 -3.63 -15.52
C GLY A 331 0.48 -3.30 -15.05
N GLY A 332 1.41 -4.25 -15.19
CA GLY A 332 2.84 -4.03 -14.94
C GLY A 332 3.45 -2.96 -15.86
N VAL A 333 3.12 -2.98 -17.15
CA VAL A 333 3.56 -1.96 -18.14
C VAL A 333 3.01 -0.57 -17.76
N PHE A 334 1.76 -0.47 -17.29
CA PHE A 334 1.22 0.81 -16.81
C PHE A 334 2.00 1.32 -15.61
N TYR A 335 2.35 0.49 -14.65
CA TYR A 335 3.11 0.92 -13.49
C TYR A 335 4.53 1.38 -13.86
N VAL A 336 5.27 0.56 -14.62
CA VAL A 336 6.64 0.89 -15.08
C VAL A 336 6.63 2.13 -15.97
N GLY A 337 5.71 2.19 -16.93
CA GLY A 337 5.55 3.34 -17.83
C GLY A 337 5.23 4.63 -17.08
N PHE A 338 4.41 4.56 -16.03
CA PHE A 338 4.14 5.70 -15.14
C PHE A 338 5.42 6.21 -14.47
N MET A 339 6.23 5.31 -13.89
CA MET A 339 7.48 5.69 -13.25
C MET A 339 8.50 6.30 -14.22
N LEU A 340 8.63 5.71 -15.42
CA LEU A 340 9.53 6.22 -16.45
C LEU A 340 9.05 7.58 -16.99
N LEU A 341 7.75 7.77 -17.18
CA LEU A 341 7.17 9.04 -17.60
C LEU A 341 7.43 10.14 -16.55
N LEU A 342 7.24 9.83 -15.28
CA LEU A 342 7.54 10.76 -14.19
C LEU A 342 9.02 11.14 -14.19
N LEU A 343 9.92 10.15 -14.27
CA LEU A 343 11.35 10.39 -14.32
C LEU A 343 11.74 11.25 -15.52
N PHE A 344 11.19 10.96 -16.71
CA PHE A 344 11.42 11.77 -17.91
C PHE A 344 11.01 13.22 -17.69
N VAL A 345 9.81 13.47 -17.15
CA VAL A 345 9.30 14.83 -16.94
C VAL A 345 10.17 15.60 -15.94
N VAL A 346 10.52 15.01 -14.79
CA VAL A 346 11.30 15.71 -13.77
C VAL A 346 12.76 15.94 -14.20
N CYS A 347 13.32 15.04 -15.02
CA CYS A 347 14.64 15.23 -15.63
C CYS A 347 14.61 16.37 -16.66
N HIS A 348 13.58 16.42 -17.50
CA HIS A 348 13.42 17.47 -18.51
C HIS A 348 13.24 18.86 -17.87
N THR A 349 12.48 18.94 -16.78
CA THR A 349 12.24 20.18 -16.02
C THR A 349 13.37 20.50 -15.02
N ARG A 350 14.40 19.64 -14.92
CA ARG A 350 15.57 19.79 -14.04
C ARG A 350 15.24 19.99 -12.56
N GLN A 351 14.18 19.32 -12.09
CA GLN A 351 13.75 19.41 -10.69
C GLN A 351 14.47 18.36 -9.83
N TYR A 352 15.67 18.63 -9.41
CA TYR A 352 16.55 17.68 -8.73
C TYR A 352 15.96 17.10 -7.45
N THR A 353 15.20 17.88 -6.68
CA THR A 353 14.45 17.40 -5.51
C THR A 353 13.49 16.29 -5.89
N LEU A 354 12.67 16.51 -6.92
CA LEU A 354 11.70 15.52 -7.39
C LEU A 354 12.36 14.33 -8.10
N ILE A 355 13.47 14.54 -8.83
CA ILE A 355 14.27 13.44 -9.39
C ILE A 355 14.72 12.51 -8.25
N GLY A 356 15.23 13.10 -7.15
CA GLY A 356 15.63 12.32 -5.97
C GLY A 356 14.49 11.51 -5.36
N VAL A 357 13.30 12.13 -5.20
CA VAL A 357 12.09 11.46 -4.67
C VAL A 357 11.67 10.31 -5.57
N ILE A 358 11.56 10.53 -6.89
CA ILE A 358 11.09 9.51 -7.84
C ILE A 358 12.09 8.35 -7.95
N CYS A 359 13.39 8.63 -8.02
CA CYS A 359 14.40 7.58 -8.03
C CYS A 359 14.40 6.77 -6.71
N ALA A 360 14.27 7.43 -5.55
CA ALA A 360 14.14 6.73 -4.28
C ALA A 360 12.89 5.86 -4.23
N MET A 361 11.75 6.38 -4.72
CA MET A 361 10.50 5.63 -4.83
C MET A 361 10.65 4.40 -5.73
N MET A 362 11.26 4.54 -6.92
CA MET A 362 11.53 3.42 -7.83
C MET A 362 12.37 2.34 -7.16
N VAL A 363 13.44 2.71 -6.46
CA VAL A 363 14.32 1.76 -5.76
C VAL A 363 13.59 1.07 -4.60
N MET A 364 12.82 1.82 -3.82
CA MET A 364 12.10 1.26 -2.68
C MET A 364 10.93 0.37 -3.11
N SER A 365 10.26 0.67 -4.22
CA SER A 365 9.17 -0.14 -4.77
C SER A 365 9.61 -1.52 -5.29
N LEU A 366 10.91 -1.71 -5.56
CA LEU A 366 11.45 -3.02 -5.94
C LEU A 366 11.46 -4.04 -4.79
N SER A 367 11.31 -3.59 -3.55
CA SER A 367 11.33 -4.49 -2.39
C SER A 367 10.35 -4.11 -1.28
N ASN A 368 9.36 -3.28 -1.59
CA ASN A 368 8.23 -2.95 -0.72
C ASN A 368 7.00 -2.62 -1.59
N SER A 369 5.82 -2.77 -0.99
CA SER A 369 4.55 -2.36 -1.62
C SER A 369 4.20 -0.94 -1.16
N ILE A 370 4.69 0.07 -1.89
CA ILE A 370 4.51 1.49 -1.55
C ILE A 370 3.06 1.90 -1.80
N TYR A 371 2.47 1.48 -2.92
CA TYR A 371 1.13 1.88 -3.31
C TYR A 371 0.03 1.33 -2.38
N CYS A 372 0.29 0.25 -1.64
CA CYS A 372 -0.61 -0.29 -0.62
C CYS A 372 -0.55 0.45 0.72
N SER A 373 0.42 1.35 0.90
CA SER A 373 0.69 2.03 2.16
C SER A 373 0.23 3.49 2.11
N ALA A 374 -0.68 3.89 3.00
CA ALA A 374 -1.39 5.17 2.92
C ALA A 374 -0.45 6.39 2.92
N SER A 375 0.38 6.53 3.95
CA SER A 375 1.24 7.71 4.12
C SER A 375 2.33 7.83 3.06
N PRO A 376 3.13 6.78 2.71
CA PRO A 376 4.12 6.87 1.63
C PRO A 376 3.48 7.14 0.26
N TRP A 377 2.34 6.50 -0.01
CA TRP A 377 1.66 6.67 -1.29
C TRP A 377 1.07 8.08 -1.44
N LEU A 378 0.52 8.67 -0.37
CA LEU A 378 0.03 10.05 -0.41
C LEU A 378 1.17 11.05 -0.61
N ILE A 379 2.35 10.85 0.00
CA ILE A 379 3.55 11.63 -0.27
C ILE A 379 3.96 11.50 -1.74
N ALA A 380 3.98 10.28 -2.28
CA ALA A 380 4.29 10.03 -3.68
C ALA A 380 3.30 10.75 -4.61
N MET A 381 2.01 10.68 -4.35
CA MET A 381 0.98 11.38 -5.14
C MET A 381 1.10 12.91 -5.04
N GLY A 382 1.49 13.44 -3.89
CA GLY A 382 1.85 14.85 -3.72
C GLY A 382 3.06 15.25 -4.57
N ALA A 383 4.12 14.43 -4.58
CA ALA A 383 5.30 14.64 -5.43
C ALA A 383 4.95 14.57 -6.93
N VAL A 384 4.11 13.61 -7.33
CA VAL A 384 3.58 13.51 -8.71
C VAL A 384 2.80 14.77 -9.10
N ALA A 385 1.97 15.32 -8.20
CA ALA A 385 1.25 16.55 -8.44
C ALA A 385 2.21 17.74 -8.67
N LEU A 386 3.26 17.84 -7.87
CA LEU A 386 4.29 18.86 -8.05
C LEU A 386 5.02 18.71 -9.39
N ALA A 387 5.46 17.50 -9.74
CA ALA A 387 6.08 17.19 -11.04
C ALA A 387 5.15 17.53 -12.21
N THR A 388 3.86 17.22 -12.05
CA THR A 388 2.83 17.51 -13.06
C THR A 388 2.59 19.00 -13.24
N CYS A 389 2.69 19.82 -12.17
CA CYS A 389 2.53 21.28 -12.25
C CYS A 389 3.57 21.94 -13.15
N GLU A 390 4.79 21.45 -13.15
CA GLU A 390 5.92 21.98 -13.90
C GLU A 390 5.93 21.54 -15.37
N SER A 391 5.23 20.43 -15.70
CA SER A 391 5.13 19.99 -17.08
C SER A 391 4.25 20.93 -17.91
N GLN A 392 4.65 21.17 -19.18
CA GLN A 392 3.87 22.02 -20.08
C GLN A 392 2.49 21.42 -20.34
N PRO A 393 1.39 22.22 -20.29
CA PRO A 393 0.07 21.72 -20.60
C PRO A 393 -0.03 21.40 -22.11
N MET A 394 -0.52 20.23 -22.47
CA MET A 394 -0.99 19.96 -23.81
C MET A 394 -2.27 20.78 -24.02
N VAL A 395 -2.23 21.75 -24.93
CA VAL A 395 -3.38 22.61 -25.20
C VAL A 395 -4.27 21.90 -26.21
N HIS A 396 -5.21 21.08 -25.75
CA HIS A 396 -6.33 20.69 -26.58
C HIS A 396 -7.55 21.59 -26.27
N LYS A 397 -8.02 22.29 -27.26
CA LYS A 397 -9.30 23.02 -27.23
C LYS A 397 -10.45 22.02 -27.29
N TYR A 398 -10.73 21.32 -26.18
CA TYR A 398 -11.98 20.56 -26.08
C TYR A 398 -13.15 21.51 -25.82
N SER A 399 -14.31 21.19 -26.41
CA SER A 399 -15.55 21.92 -26.18
C SER A 399 -15.87 21.99 -24.67
N ARG A 400 -16.06 23.19 -24.17
CA ARG A 400 -16.20 23.52 -22.73
C ARG A 400 -17.31 22.74 -22.02
N TYR A 401 -18.35 22.32 -22.75
CA TYR A 401 -19.53 21.71 -22.19
C TYR A 401 -19.44 20.19 -22.05
N SER A 402 -18.94 19.46 -23.05
CA SER A 402 -18.91 18.00 -23.02
C SER A 402 -17.94 17.45 -21.97
N MET A 403 -16.76 18.05 -21.85
CA MET A 403 -15.78 17.66 -20.84
C MET A 403 -16.24 18.01 -19.43
N PHE A 404 -16.95 19.13 -19.28
CA PHE A 404 -17.56 19.53 -18.00
C PHE A 404 -18.64 18.55 -17.54
N VAL A 405 -19.58 18.19 -18.41
CA VAL A 405 -20.64 17.22 -18.11
C VAL A 405 -20.06 15.87 -17.77
N MET A 406 -19.06 15.40 -18.54
CA MET A 406 -18.43 14.11 -18.30
C MET A 406 -17.65 14.08 -16.96
N VAL A 407 -16.81 15.09 -16.69
CA VAL A 407 -16.04 15.16 -15.43
C VAL A 407 -16.96 15.34 -14.22
N SER A 408 -18.03 16.16 -14.37
CA SER A 408 -19.01 16.34 -13.29
C SER A 408 -19.80 15.07 -13.02
N PHE A 409 -20.24 14.37 -14.05
CA PHE A 409 -20.95 13.10 -13.93
C PHE A 409 -20.07 12.02 -13.28
N LEU A 410 -18.84 11.84 -13.79
CA LEU A 410 -17.87 10.89 -13.21
C LEU A 410 -17.53 11.26 -11.76
N SER A 411 -17.28 12.54 -11.48
CA SER A 411 -17.00 12.98 -10.10
C SER A 411 -18.17 12.76 -9.16
N LEU A 412 -19.40 13.01 -9.60
CA LEU A 412 -20.61 12.78 -8.80
C LEU A 412 -20.85 11.28 -8.57
N PHE A 413 -20.68 10.46 -9.58
CA PHE A 413 -20.84 9.01 -9.50
C PHE A 413 -19.80 8.40 -8.56
N PHE A 414 -18.52 8.69 -8.75
CA PHE A 414 -17.46 8.21 -7.85
C PHE A 414 -17.62 8.73 -6.43
N PHE A 415 -18.01 9.99 -6.25
CA PHE A 415 -18.18 10.59 -4.94
C PHE A 415 -19.36 9.98 -4.16
N SER A 416 -20.51 9.79 -4.80
CA SER A 416 -21.66 9.17 -4.15
C SER A 416 -21.37 7.74 -3.71
N ASN A 417 -20.78 6.93 -4.58
CA ASN A 417 -20.38 5.56 -4.24
C ASN A 417 -19.38 5.53 -3.09
N ARG A 418 -18.43 6.47 -3.04
CA ARG A 418 -17.44 6.56 -1.95
C ARG A 418 -18.04 6.97 -0.61
N ILE A 419 -18.96 7.93 -0.61
CA ILE A 419 -19.67 8.32 0.61
C ILE A 419 -20.49 7.14 1.14
N LEU A 420 -21.25 6.46 0.27
CA LEU A 420 -22.05 5.30 0.66
C LEU A 420 -21.18 4.17 1.20
N PHE A 421 -20.10 3.82 0.50
CA PHE A 421 -19.17 2.79 0.97
C PHE A 421 -18.55 3.17 2.31
N THR A 422 -18.02 4.38 2.45
CA THR A 422 -17.37 4.84 3.70
C THR A 422 -18.35 4.90 4.86
N GLY A 423 -19.56 5.45 4.65
CA GLY A 423 -20.59 5.51 5.67
C GLY A 423 -21.07 4.13 6.10
N SER A 424 -21.21 3.19 5.16
CA SER A 424 -21.57 1.81 5.46
C SER A 424 -20.48 1.06 6.21
N GLN A 425 -19.19 1.30 5.94
CA GLN A 425 -18.08 0.76 6.71
C GLN A 425 -18.06 1.30 8.15
N MET A 426 -18.38 2.58 8.37
CA MET A 426 -18.53 3.15 9.72
C MET A 426 -19.72 2.53 10.45
N ALA A 427 -20.87 2.39 9.78
CA ALA A 427 -22.05 1.73 10.35
C ALA A 427 -21.74 0.27 10.72
N PHE A 428 -21.02 -0.43 9.86
CA PHE A 428 -20.54 -1.80 10.12
C PHE A 428 -19.66 -1.86 11.38
N LYS A 429 -18.71 -0.92 11.55
CA LYS A 429 -17.89 -0.84 12.76
C LYS A 429 -18.72 -0.69 14.02
N LEU A 430 -19.74 0.18 14.00
CA LEU A 430 -20.63 0.40 15.13
C LEU A 430 -21.39 -0.88 15.51
N GLN A 431 -21.90 -1.63 14.53
CA GLN A 431 -22.59 -2.90 14.77
C GLN A 431 -21.65 -3.95 15.38
N VAL A 432 -20.44 -4.07 14.84
CA VAL A 432 -19.44 -5.03 15.34
C VAL A 432 -18.98 -4.71 16.76
N THR A 433 -18.80 -3.42 17.10
CA THR A 433 -18.29 -3.00 18.41
C THR A 433 -19.32 -3.25 19.53
N ASN A 434 -20.61 -3.14 19.24
CA ASN A 434 -21.66 -3.28 20.23
C ASN A 434 -22.00 -4.74 20.61
N ASN A 435 -21.24 -5.73 20.10
CA ASN A 435 -21.42 -7.19 20.31
C ASN A 435 -22.84 -7.72 20.03
N ASN A 436 -23.78 -6.86 19.68
CA ASN A 436 -25.17 -7.17 19.34
C ASN A 436 -25.40 -6.99 17.84
N ALA A 437 -24.41 -7.34 17.00
CA ALA A 437 -24.61 -7.27 15.56
C ALA A 437 -25.77 -8.21 15.16
N ASP A 438 -26.96 -7.63 15.08
CA ASP A 438 -28.11 -8.32 14.56
C ASP A 438 -27.88 -8.67 13.09
N ILE A 439 -28.04 -9.93 12.76
CA ILE A 439 -27.89 -10.46 11.40
C ILE A 439 -28.74 -9.67 10.41
N SER A 440 -29.94 -9.25 10.79
CA SER A 440 -30.84 -8.45 9.95
C SER A 440 -30.23 -7.09 9.58
N THR A 441 -29.63 -6.41 10.55
CA THR A 441 -28.97 -5.12 10.36
C THR A 441 -27.71 -5.26 9.50
N LEU A 442 -26.93 -6.31 9.70
CA LEU A 442 -25.77 -6.59 8.85
C LEU A 442 -26.18 -6.82 7.38
N LYS A 443 -27.27 -7.54 7.14
CA LYS A 443 -27.80 -7.78 5.78
C LYS A 443 -28.17 -6.49 5.04
N LEU A 444 -28.63 -5.45 5.73
CA LEU A 444 -28.94 -4.16 5.12
C LEU A 444 -27.68 -3.45 4.56
N LEU A 445 -26.50 -3.76 5.11
CA LEU A 445 -25.25 -3.19 4.65
C LEU A 445 -24.64 -3.94 3.45
N GLN A 446 -25.12 -5.14 3.14
CA GLN A 446 -24.59 -6.00 2.08
C GLN A 446 -24.44 -5.31 0.72
N PRO A 447 -25.41 -4.52 0.20
CA PRO A 447 -25.31 -3.88 -1.11
C PRO A 447 -24.12 -2.89 -1.22
N TYR A 448 -23.65 -2.36 -0.09
CA TYR A 448 -22.64 -1.31 -0.03
C TYR A 448 -21.24 -1.82 0.32
N ILE A 449 -21.14 -2.87 1.15
CA ILE A 449 -19.88 -3.39 1.67
C ILE A 449 -19.70 -4.90 1.45
N GLY A 450 -20.59 -5.52 0.70
CA GLY A 450 -20.50 -6.95 0.35
C GLY A 450 -19.25 -7.33 -0.47
N THR A 451 -18.46 -6.35 -0.91
CA THR A 451 -17.15 -6.52 -1.53
C THR A 451 -16.00 -6.67 -0.51
N SER A 452 -16.32 -6.75 0.78
CA SER A 452 -15.37 -6.86 1.89
C SER A 452 -15.36 -8.25 2.49
N GLU A 453 -14.20 -8.89 2.57
CA GLU A 453 -13.99 -10.14 3.31
C GLU A 453 -14.47 -10.02 4.75
N ALA A 454 -14.13 -8.92 5.43
CA ALA A 454 -14.52 -8.69 6.81
C ALA A 454 -16.04 -8.74 7.01
N TYR A 455 -16.80 -8.14 6.10
CA TYR A 455 -18.27 -8.15 6.18
C TYR A 455 -18.80 -9.59 6.22
N TRP A 456 -18.40 -10.41 5.26
CA TRP A 456 -18.85 -11.79 5.17
C TRP A 456 -18.41 -12.64 6.36
N ARG A 457 -17.18 -12.44 6.84
CA ARG A 457 -16.66 -13.13 8.01
C ARG A 457 -17.44 -12.79 9.29
N TYR A 458 -17.73 -11.52 9.54
CA TYR A 458 -18.52 -11.13 10.71
C TYR A 458 -19.98 -11.60 10.62
N LEU A 459 -20.57 -11.62 9.42
CA LEU A 459 -21.90 -12.16 9.20
C LEU A 459 -21.92 -13.68 9.47
N ALA A 460 -20.88 -14.40 9.02
CA ALA A 460 -20.69 -15.82 9.31
C ALA A 460 -20.54 -16.08 10.82
N ASP A 461 -19.70 -15.29 11.51
CA ASP A 461 -19.53 -15.35 12.97
C ASP A 461 -20.88 -15.11 13.71
N GLY A 462 -21.75 -14.29 13.16
CA GLY A 462 -23.11 -14.10 13.65
C GLY A 462 -23.98 -15.37 13.53
N TYR A 463 -23.95 -16.02 12.39
CA TYR A 463 -24.67 -17.29 12.18
C TYR A 463 -24.08 -18.45 12.99
N GLU A 464 -22.75 -18.54 13.15
CA GLU A 464 -22.12 -19.53 14.05
C GLU A 464 -22.65 -19.41 15.49
N ARG A 465 -22.76 -18.18 16.01
CA ARG A 465 -23.27 -17.92 17.38
C ARG A 465 -24.72 -18.37 17.57
N THR A 466 -25.52 -18.37 16.52
CA THR A 466 -26.92 -18.86 16.56
C THR A 466 -27.03 -20.36 16.23
N GLY A 467 -25.92 -21.03 15.94
CA GLY A 467 -25.90 -22.45 15.55
C GLY A 467 -26.34 -22.74 14.12
N ASP A 468 -26.52 -21.70 13.31
CA ASP A 468 -26.88 -21.80 11.89
C ASP A 468 -25.64 -21.99 11.02
N TYR A 469 -25.02 -23.16 11.15
CA TYR A 469 -23.77 -23.51 10.43
C TYR A 469 -23.93 -23.52 8.92
N LYS A 470 -25.14 -23.78 8.40
CA LYS A 470 -25.39 -23.77 6.96
C LYS A 470 -25.29 -22.37 6.35
N ASN A 471 -25.90 -21.37 6.98
CA ASN A 471 -25.78 -19.98 6.53
C ASN A 471 -24.40 -19.41 6.84
N ALA A 472 -23.73 -19.83 7.92
CA ALA A 472 -22.34 -19.48 8.20
C ALA A 472 -21.40 -20.00 7.11
N GLU A 473 -21.56 -21.24 6.64
CA GLU A 473 -20.79 -21.82 5.54
C GLU A 473 -20.90 -20.98 4.27
N ILE A 474 -22.13 -20.62 3.85
CA ILE A 474 -22.37 -19.76 2.69
C ILE A 474 -21.65 -18.40 2.83
N CYS A 475 -21.70 -17.82 4.02
CA CYS A 475 -21.02 -16.54 4.28
C CYS A 475 -19.48 -16.70 4.21
N TYR A 476 -18.90 -17.76 4.74
CA TYR A 476 -17.46 -18.02 4.59
C TYR A 476 -17.07 -18.29 3.14
N GLU A 477 -17.89 -18.98 2.35
CA GLU A 477 -17.66 -19.16 0.91
C GLU A 477 -17.64 -17.82 0.18
N ASN A 478 -18.55 -16.90 0.52
CA ASN A 478 -18.52 -15.54 0.00
C ASN A 478 -17.26 -14.77 0.46
N ALA A 479 -16.82 -14.93 1.72
CA ALA A 479 -15.55 -14.35 2.18
C ALA A 479 -14.36 -14.87 1.36
N MET A 480 -14.33 -16.16 1.03
CA MET A 480 -13.29 -16.79 0.21
C MET A 480 -13.25 -16.30 -1.25
N MET A 481 -14.26 -15.52 -1.71
CA MET A 481 -14.16 -14.82 -2.99
C MET A 481 -13.16 -13.67 -2.94
N TYR A 482 -12.85 -13.13 -1.77
CA TYR A 482 -11.97 -11.95 -1.58
C TYR A 482 -10.63 -12.32 -0.94
N THR A 483 -10.56 -13.38 -0.15
CA THR A 483 -9.36 -13.79 0.59
C THR A 483 -9.11 -15.28 0.51
N ALA A 484 -7.86 -15.70 0.70
CA ALA A 484 -7.46 -17.04 1.06
C ALA A 484 -6.81 -17.04 2.46
N SER A 485 -7.37 -16.26 3.39
CA SER A 485 -6.91 -16.25 4.77
C SER A 485 -7.05 -17.64 5.41
N PRO A 486 -5.98 -18.20 5.99
CA PRO A 486 -6.04 -19.50 6.67
C PRO A 486 -7.09 -19.56 7.79
N LEU A 487 -7.37 -18.41 8.44
CA LEU A 487 -8.42 -18.29 9.45
C LEU A 487 -9.82 -18.52 8.84
N VAL A 488 -10.10 -17.90 7.68
CA VAL A 488 -11.39 -18.06 6.99
C VAL A 488 -11.56 -19.50 6.51
N LEU A 489 -10.50 -20.11 5.96
CA LEU A 489 -10.52 -21.51 5.54
C LEU A 489 -10.78 -22.45 6.73
N TYR A 490 -10.11 -22.21 7.87
CA TYR A 490 -10.32 -23.00 9.09
C TYR A 490 -11.76 -22.91 9.58
N LYS A 491 -12.32 -21.70 9.69
CA LYS A 491 -13.70 -21.50 10.16
C LYS A 491 -14.72 -22.11 9.19
N SER A 492 -14.52 -21.95 7.89
CA SER A 492 -15.35 -22.62 6.88
C SER A 492 -15.28 -24.14 7.01
N ALA A 493 -14.08 -24.70 7.27
CA ALA A 493 -13.92 -26.14 7.49
C ALA A 493 -14.70 -26.63 8.71
N VAL A 494 -14.67 -25.86 9.82
CA VAL A 494 -15.45 -26.17 11.02
C VAL A 494 -16.96 -26.19 10.71
N CYS A 495 -17.47 -25.18 9.99
CA CYS A 495 -18.89 -25.14 9.60
C CYS A 495 -19.28 -26.31 8.70
N LYS A 496 -18.42 -26.66 7.71
CA LYS A 496 -18.67 -27.84 6.84
C LYS A 496 -18.68 -29.15 7.61
N GLU A 497 -17.81 -29.31 8.60
CA GLU A 497 -17.79 -30.48 9.50
C GLU A 497 -19.10 -30.56 10.28
N GLN A 498 -19.61 -29.45 10.84
CA GLN A 498 -20.88 -29.39 11.56
C GLN A 498 -22.09 -29.67 10.64
N CYS A 499 -22.00 -29.34 9.36
CA CYS A 499 -23.00 -29.68 8.35
C CYS A 499 -22.88 -31.11 7.82
N GLY A 500 -21.92 -31.92 8.32
CA GLY A 500 -21.71 -33.30 7.91
C GLY A 500 -20.84 -33.50 6.68
N ASN A 501 -20.31 -32.39 6.07
CA ASN A 501 -19.45 -32.48 4.90
C ASN A 501 -17.96 -32.57 5.30
N VAL A 502 -17.61 -33.71 5.91
CA VAL A 502 -16.29 -33.98 6.49
C VAL A 502 -15.17 -33.96 5.45
N VAL A 503 -15.41 -34.47 4.24
CA VAL A 503 -14.40 -34.54 3.18
C VAL A 503 -13.98 -33.12 2.75
N ALA A 504 -14.96 -32.24 2.46
CA ALA A 504 -14.68 -30.86 2.08
C ALA A 504 -14.05 -30.06 3.22
N ALA A 505 -14.46 -30.29 4.47
CA ALA A 505 -13.89 -29.70 5.67
C ALA A 505 -12.40 -30.02 5.80
N THR A 506 -12.06 -31.31 5.70
CA THR A 506 -10.68 -31.77 5.78
C THR A 506 -9.81 -31.20 4.67
N GLU A 507 -10.32 -31.13 3.44
CA GLU A 507 -9.59 -30.58 2.31
C GLU A 507 -9.30 -29.06 2.49
N LEU A 508 -10.28 -28.30 2.98
CA LEU A 508 -10.06 -26.87 3.27
C LEU A 508 -9.00 -26.65 4.34
N LEU A 509 -9.06 -27.43 5.42
CA LEU A 509 -8.09 -27.31 6.51
C LEU A 509 -6.70 -27.78 6.08
N ARG A 510 -6.61 -28.81 5.23
CA ARG A 510 -5.37 -29.25 4.60
C ARG A 510 -4.76 -28.15 3.74
N LYS A 511 -5.56 -27.45 2.91
CA LYS A 511 -5.11 -26.28 2.14
C LYS A 511 -4.59 -25.18 3.03
N ALA A 512 -5.28 -24.86 4.12
CA ALA A 512 -4.82 -23.86 5.08
C ALA A 512 -3.47 -24.24 5.73
N THR A 513 -3.26 -25.53 6.06
CA THR A 513 -1.97 -26.00 6.59
C THR A 513 -0.85 -25.95 5.54
N PHE A 514 -1.15 -26.21 4.27
CA PHE A 514 -0.17 -26.10 3.19
C PHE A 514 0.18 -24.66 2.87
N MET A 515 -0.74 -23.70 3.04
CA MET A 515 -0.39 -22.27 2.96
C MET A 515 0.64 -21.87 4.01
N LEU A 516 0.55 -22.42 5.22
CA LEU A 516 1.39 -22.08 6.36
C LEU A 516 2.02 -23.32 6.99
N PRO A 517 2.99 -23.95 6.33
CA PRO A 517 3.54 -25.25 6.77
C PRO A 517 4.14 -25.25 8.17
N ALA A 518 4.62 -24.11 8.68
CA ALA A 518 5.16 -24.00 10.03
C ALA A 518 4.15 -23.52 11.08
N ASN A 519 2.85 -23.40 10.73
CA ASN A 519 1.81 -23.01 11.68
C ASN A 519 1.30 -24.22 12.47
N ARG A 520 1.77 -24.37 13.70
CA ARG A 520 1.43 -25.50 14.58
C ARG A 520 -0.06 -25.56 14.93
N SER A 521 -0.72 -24.42 15.09
CA SER A 521 -2.15 -24.39 15.43
C SER A 521 -3.02 -24.99 14.32
N LEU A 522 -2.74 -24.67 13.05
CA LEU A 522 -3.46 -25.25 11.92
C LEU A 522 -3.21 -26.76 11.81
N LYS A 523 -1.97 -27.21 11.99
CA LYS A 523 -1.63 -28.64 12.01
C LYS A 523 -2.36 -29.36 13.14
N TYR A 524 -2.41 -28.77 14.33
CA TYR A 524 -3.13 -29.33 15.46
C TYR A 524 -4.63 -29.49 15.14
N HIS A 525 -5.27 -28.47 14.58
CA HIS A 525 -6.68 -28.57 14.19
C HIS A 525 -6.93 -29.62 13.11
N LEU A 526 -6.02 -29.75 12.13
CA LEU A 526 -6.11 -30.78 11.11
C LEU A 526 -5.97 -32.18 11.71
N MET A 527 -5.01 -32.40 12.63
CA MET A 527 -4.82 -33.63 13.35
C MET A 527 -6.09 -34.02 14.14
N GLN A 528 -6.68 -33.08 14.88
CA GLN A 528 -7.91 -33.30 15.62
C GLN A 528 -9.09 -33.66 14.71
N MET A 529 -9.19 -33.03 13.54
CA MET A 529 -10.22 -33.38 12.56
C MET A 529 -10.04 -34.82 12.03
N TYR A 530 -8.81 -35.25 11.74
CA TYR A 530 -8.51 -36.61 11.35
C TYR A 530 -8.88 -37.63 12.44
N ILE A 531 -8.57 -37.33 13.71
CA ILE A 531 -8.93 -38.21 14.86
C ILE A 531 -10.46 -38.37 14.95
N ARG A 532 -11.21 -37.22 14.92
CA ARG A 532 -12.69 -37.27 15.00
C ARG A 532 -13.31 -38.04 13.84
N ASN A 533 -12.65 -38.08 12.69
CA ASN A 533 -13.13 -38.75 11.48
C ASN A 533 -12.57 -40.16 11.31
N GLY A 534 -11.88 -40.73 12.32
CA GLY A 534 -11.37 -42.09 12.33
C GLY A 534 -10.16 -42.34 11.42
N ASN A 535 -9.49 -41.26 10.92
CA ASN A 535 -8.28 -41.39 10.08
C ASN A 535 -7.02 -41.28 10.93
N GLU A 536 -6.74 -42.32 11.73
CA GLU A 536 -5.61 -42.34 12.66
C GLU A 536 -4.26 -42.26 11.97
N THR A 537 -4.11 -42.87 10.80
CA THR A 537 -2.84 -42.83 10.04
C THR A 537 -2.48 -41.40 9.59
N ALA A 538 -3.45 -40.63 9.07
CA ALA A 538 -3.25 -39.26 8.70
C ALA A 538 -2.95 -38.36 9.93
N ALA A 539 -3.63 -38.63 11.05
CA ALA A 539 -3.37 -37.91 12.30
C ALA A 539 -1.95 -38.15 12.82
N GLN A 540 -1.47 -39.41 12.80
CA GLN A 540 -0.11 -39.77 13.19
C GLN A 540 0.94 -39.08 12.30
N ASN A 541 0.73 -39.01 10.99
CA ASN A 541 1.64 -38.32 10.06
C ASN A 541 1.78 -36.84 10.41
N ILE A 542 0.67 -36.15 10.72
CA ILE A 542 0.71 -34.75 11.17
C ILE A 542 1.42 -34.60 12.51
N ALA A 543 1.21 -35.55 13.46
CA ALA A 543 1.90 -35.54 14.75
C ALA A 543 3.42 -35.68 14.59
N VAL A 544 3.89 -36.53 13.69
CA VAL A 544 5.30 -36.70 13.36
C VAL A 544 5.86 -35.41 12.71
N GLU A 545 5.11 -34.81 11.76
CA GLU A 545 5.53 -33.49 11.19
C GLU A 545 5.66 -32.40 12.26
N MET A 546 4.78 -32.42 13.28
CA MET A 546 4.82 -31.43 14.37
C MET A 546 5.98 -31.68 15.35
N SER A 547 6.41 -32.94 15.53
CA SER A 547 7.54 -33.29 16.38
C SER A 547 8.89 -32.95 15.73
N ASN A 548 9.00 -33.11 14.42
CA ASN A 548 10.22 -32.84 13.66
C ASN A 548 10.50 -31.34 13.41
N ASN A 549 9.48 -30.46 13.56
CA ASN A 549 9.59 -29.01 13.43
C ASN A 549 9.10 -28.34 14.74
N PRO A 550 9.96 -28.20 15.77
CA PRO A 550 9.60 -27.60 17.04
C PRO A 550 9.30 -26.09 16.97
#